data_5d48779bb3cbc44c0882d5a456e34c3d
#
_entry.id   5d48779bb3cbc44c0882d5a456e34c3d
#
_cell.length_a   1.000
_cell.length_b   1.000
_cell.length_c   1.000
_cell.angle_alpha   90.00
_cell.angle_beta   90.00
_cell.angle_gamma   90.00
#
_symmetry.space_group_name_H-M   'P 1'
#
loop_
_entity.id
_entity.type
_entity.pdbx_description
1 polymer ?
#
loop_
_entity_poly.entity_id
_entity_poly.type
_entity_poly.pdbx_seq_one_letter_code
_entity_poly.pdbx_strand_id
1 'polypeptide(L)'
;MVMMKNLKIMSLLLGGLLALGSLTACGGGDSSDDPTPPPTPDPPTPTEKVLTSVKADYSATVSQELLDVANVTVRYIGENGQVASEQMTSNTWNKSVTIPLPAKAGLNIQPMLKGEVAEGEYTLSAKGQMAYTWLDQDGQQLQAGLTEKTPEMEALFFADGIGQYLGAITANSYVARAFGKDYSVTDTDITWGGNAGDDSTQGTLIDDSGATDDGR
;
A
#
# COMPACT_ATOMS: atom_id res chain seq x y z
N MET A 1 -0.62 34.95 -22.63
CA MET A 1 -2.00 35.13 -22.10
C MET A 1 -2.35 33.88 -21.34
N VAL A 2 -2.13 33.88 -20.01
CA VAL A 2 -2.24 32.72 -19.15
C VAL A 2 -3.64 32.74 -18.54
N MET A 3 -4.44 31.71 -18.81
CA MET A 3 -5.77 31.53 -18.20
C MET A 3 -5.64 30.59 -17.01
N MET A 4 -5.63 31.18 -15.81
CA MET A 4 -5.83 30.45 -14.55
C MET A 4 -7.29 30.04 -14.42
N LYS A 5 -7.59 28.75 -14.34
CA LYS A 5 -8.92 28.24 -13.97
C LYS A 5 -8.94 27.81 -12.51
N ASN A 6 -9.86 28.44 -11.80
CA ASN A 6 -10.14 28.36 -10.38
C ASN A 6 -10.40 26.92 -9.86
N LEU A 7 -9.64 26.56 -8.83
CA LEU A 7 -9.87 25.37 -8.01
C LEU A 7 -10.95 25.70 -6.96
N LYS A 8 -12.13 25.11 -7.08
CA LYS A 8 -13.19 25.20 -6.06
C LYS A 8 -12.93 24.11 -5.01
N ILE A 9 -12.46 24.53 -3.85
CA ILE A 9 -12.38 23.71 -2.64
C ILE A 9 -13.79 23.58 -2.08
N MET A 10 -14.34 22.38 -2.10
CA MET A 10 -15.64 22.06 -1.48
C MET A 10 -15.35 21.40 -0.12
N SER A 11 -15.36 22.26 0.94
CA SER A 11 -15.33 21.81 2.33
C SER A 11 -16.68 21.21 2.71
N LEU A 12 -16.72 19.91 2.97
CA LEU A 12 -17.90 19.26 3.56
C LEU A 12 -17.68 19.19 5.09
N LEU A 13 -18.28 20.11 5.80
CA LEU A 13 -18.41 20.09 7.27
C LEU A 13 -19.52 19.10 7.64
N LEU A 14 -19.15 17.94 8.18
CA LEU A 14 -20.11 17.02 8.78
C LEU A 14 -20.17 17.30 10.29
N GLY A 15 -21.21 18.03 10.70
CA GLY A 15 -21.51 18.33 12.10
C GLY A 15 -21.99 17.08 12.86
N GLY A 16 -21.23 16.68 13.88
CA GLY A 16 -21.65 15.67 14.85
C GLY A 16 -22.63 16.26 15.88
N LEU A 17 -23.82 15.69 15.95
CA LEU A 17 -24.84 16.03 16.93
C LEU A 17 -24.66 15.14 18.18
N LEU A 18 -24.06 15.68 19.24
CA LEU A 18 -24.01 15.06 20.57
C LEU A 18 -25.33 15.35 21.29
N ALA A 19 -26.20 14.37 21.40
CA ALA A 19 -27.37 14.40 22.26
C ALA A 19 -27.01 13.93 23.68
N LEU A 20 -26.75 14.87 24.56
CA LEU A 20 -26.67 14.63 26.01
C LEU A 20 -28.08 14.64 26.60
N GLY A 21 -28.64 13.47 26.80
CA GLY A 21 -29.89 13.28 27.55
C GLY A 21 -29.61 13.12 29.03
N SER A 22 -29.66 14.22 29.80
CA SER A 22 -29.70 14.18 31.27
C SER A 22 -31.14 14.00 31.72
N LEU A 23 -31.49 12.84 32.27
CA LEU A 23 -32.72 12.60 33.02
C LEU A 23 -32.39 12.65 34.50
N THR A 24 -32.60 13.81 35.10
CA THR A 24 -32.79 13.94 36.55
C THR A 24 -34.23 13.62 36.88
N ALA A 25 -34.49 12.48 37.47
CA ALA A 25 -35.75 12.17 38.12
C ALA A 25 -35.53 12.23 39.64
N CYS A 26 -36.00 13.32 40.25
CA CYS A 26 -36.21 13.43 41.66
C CYS A 26 -37.67 13.10 41.94
N GLY A 27 -37.96 12.20 42.89
CA GLY A 27 -39.33 11.90 43.27
C GLY A 27 -39.42 10.87 44.35
N GLY A 28 -39.56 11.29 45.55
CA GLY A 28 -40.36 10.98 46.70
C GLY A 28 -40.78 9.54 47.00
N GLY A 29 -40.58 9.13 48.25
CA GLY A 29 -40.81 7.82 48.81
C GLY A 29 -42.22 7.31 48.75
N ASP A 30 -42.30 5.99 48.72
CA ASP A 30 -43.29 5.23 49.53
C ASP A 30 -42.80 3.79 49.73
N SER A 31 -42.99 3.28 50.96
CA SER A 31 -42.57 1.95 51.36
C SER A 31 -43.56 0.91 50.80
N SER A 32 -43.14 0.14 49.84
CA SER A 32 -43.74 -1.14 49.50
C SER A 32 -42.61 -2.11 49.11
N ASP A 33 -42.62 -3.30 49.75
CA ASP A 33 -41.74 -4.44 49.45
C ASP A 33 -41.99 -4.92 48.00
N ASP A 34 -41.39 -4.22 47.06
CA ASP A 34 -41.39 -4.63 45.65
C ASP A 34 -40.12 -5.45 45.36
N PRO A 35 -40.19 -6.62 44.78
CA PRO A 35 -39.01 -7.44 44.53
C PRO A 35 -38.04 -6.67 43.64
N THR A 36 -36.84 -6.45 44.16
CA THR A 36 -35.74 -5.77 43.45
C THR A 36 -35.61 -6.37 42.06
N PRO A 37 -35.77 -5.57 40.97
CA PRO A 37 -35.59 -6.09 39.63
C PRO A 37 -34.18 -6.67 39.48
N PRO A 38 -34.01 -7.78 38.78
CA PRO A 38 -32.70 -8.35 38.52
C PRO A 38 -31.76 -7.29 37.92
N PRO A 39 -30.48 -7.26 38.34
CA PRO A 39 -29.53 -6.29 37.84
C PRO A 39 -29.52 -6.34 36.30
N THR A 40 -29.73 -5.18 35.71
CA THR A 40 -29.58 -5.02 34.23
C THR A 40 -28.15 -5.41 33.86
N PRO A 41 -27.93 -6.32 32.87
CA PRO A 41 -26.57 -6.64 32.43
C PRO A 41 -25.82 -5.36 32.05
N ASP A 42 -24.61 -5.22 32.54
CA ASP A 42 -23.76 -4.10 32.17
C ASP A 42 -23.64 -4.06 30.66
N PRO A 43 -23.72 -2.87 30.02
CA PRO A 43 -23.49 -2.74 28.61
C PRO A 43 -22.09 -3.29 28.29
N PRO A 44 -21.94 -4.03 27.18
CA PRO A 44 -20.65 -4.60 26.80
C PRO A 44 -19.60 -3.49 26.73
N THR A 45 -18.49 -3.68 27.45
CA THR A 45 -17.34 -2.76 27.39
C THR A 45 -16.88 -2.66 25.92
N PRO A 46 -16.71 -1.45 25.38
CA PRO A 46 -16.20 -1.28 24.03
C PRO A 46 -14.85 -2.01 23.89
N THR A 47 -14.74 -2.93 22.94
CA THR A 47 -13.48 -3.59 22.66
C THR A 47 -12.51 -2.55 22.11
N GLU A 48 -11.35 -2.41 22.75
CA GLU A 48 -10.30 -1.51 22.28
C GLU A 48 -9.83 -1.94 20.88
N LYS A 49 -9.78 -1.00 19.95
CA LYS A 49 -9.31 -1.24 18.60
C LYS A 49 -7.78 -1.25 18.57
N VAL A 50 -7.21 -2.39 18.25
CA VAL A 50 -5.76 -2.60 18.21
C VAL A 50 -5.30 -2.66 16.76
N LEU A 51 -4.29 -1.87 16.43
CA LEU A 51 -3.64 -1.89 15.12
C LEU A 51 -2.90 -3.22 14.91
N THR A 52 -3.26 -3.96 13.86
CA THR A 52 -2.71 -5.30 13.59
C THR A 52 -2.11 -5.47 12.21
N SER A 53 -2.59 -4.74 11.22
CA SER A 53 -2.17 -4.93 9.84
C SER A 53 -2.23 -3.64 9.03
N VAL A 54 -1.57 -3.67 7.87
CA VAL A 54 -1.68 -2.66 6.83
C VAL A 54 -2.23 -3.30 5.55
N LYS A 55 -3.24 -2.67 4.95
CA LYS A 55 -3.68 -2.98 3.60
C LYS A 55 -2.90 -2.12 2.63
N ALA A 56 -2.23 -2.74 1.67
CA ALA A 56 -1.55 -2.07 0.57
C ALA A 56 -2.33 -2.29 -0.73
N ASP A 57 -2.69 -1.19 -1.37
CA ASP A 57 -3.35 -1.16 -2.68
C ASP A 57 -2.32 -0.70 -3.71
N TYR A 58 -1.81 -1.64 -4.50
CA TYR A 58 -0.82 -1.41 -5.55
C TYR A 58 -1.49 -1.16 -6.88
N SER A 59 -0.88 -0.30 -7.71
CA SER A 59 -1.23 -0.17 -9.12
C SER A 59 0.00 0.15 -9.96
N ALA A 60 0.00 -0.33 -11.19
CA ALA A 60 0.99 -0.01 -12.20
C ALA A 60 0.29 0.36 -13.51
N THR A 61 0.86 1.32 -14.22
CA THR A 61 0.40 1.74 -15.55
C THR A 61 1.60 1.85 -16.48
N VAL A 62 1.48 1.32 -17.68
CA VAL A 62 2.52 1.37 -18.72
C VAL A 62 1.92 1.71 -20.08
N SER A 63 2.73 2.25 -20.99
CA SER A 63 2.29 2.49 -22.37
C SER A 63 2.06 1.16 -23.11
N GLN A 64 1.21 1.20 -24.14
CA GLN A 64 1.01 0.04 -25.02
C GLN A 64 2.31 -0.31 -25.75
N GLU A 65 3.04 0.68 -26.23
CA GLU A 65 4.31 0.46 -26.91
C GLU A 65 5.34 -0.25 -26.03
N LEU A 66 5.35 0.02 -24.70
CA LEU A 66 6.19 -0.74 -23.77
C LEU A 66 5.75 -2.20 -23.70
N LEU A 67 4.45 -2.49 -23.65
CA LEU A 67 3.94 -3.86 -23.69
C LEU A 67 4.21 -4.57 -25.02
N ASP A 68 4.28 -3.83 -26.11
CA ASP A 68 4.55 -4.42 -27.43
C ASP A 68 6.01 -4.89 -27.54
N VAL A 69 6.96 -4.13 -27.00
CA VAL A 69 8.40 -4.43 -27.08
C VAL A 69 8.96 -5.22 -25.89
N ALA A 70 8.27 -5.23 -24.74
CA ALA A 70 8.76 -5.86 -23.51
C ALA A 70 7.72 -6.72 -22.81
N ASN A 71 8.18 -7.78 -22.13
CA ASN A 71 7.45 -8.45 -21.09
C ASN A 71 7.58 -7.62 -19.81
N VAL A 72 6.49 -7.09 -19.29
CA VAL A 72 6.49 -6.26 -18.09
C VAL A 72 6.00 -7.08 -16.90
N THR A 73 6.86 -7.23 -15.89
CA THR A 73 6.53 -7.90 -14.63
C THR A 73 6.40 -6.85 -13.53
N VAL A 74 5.33 -6.90 -12.75
CA VAL A 74 5.21 -6.16 -11.50
C VAL A 74 5.59 -7.09 -10.37
N ARG A 75 6.61 -6.70 -9.59
CA ARG A 75 6.96 -7.35 -8.34
C ARG A 75 6.40 -6.54 -7.18
N TYR A 76 5.87 -7.21 -6.17
CA TYR A 76 5.23 -6.56 -5.03
C TYR A 76 5.36 -7.44 -3.79
N ILE A 77 5.19 -6.86 -2.60
CA ILE A 77 5.11 -7.62 -1.36
C ILE A 77 3.69 -8.17 -1.21
N GLY A 78 3.57 -9.48 -1.15
CA GLY A 78 2.31 -10.21 -0.96
C GLY A 78 1.89 -10.31 0.51
N GLU A 79 0.76 -10.96 0.76
CA GLU A 79 0.16 -11.11 2.10
C GLU A 79 1.06 -11.84 3.10
N ASN A 80 1.95 -12.70 2.61
CA ASN A 80 2.93 -13.42 3.43
C ASN A 80 4.19 -12.61 3.73
N GLY A 81 4.25 -11.33 3.31
CA GLY A 81 5.42 -10.47 3.46
C GLY A 81 6.58 -10.79 2.52
N GLN A 82 6.39 -11.69 1.56
CA GLN A 82 7.41 -12.08 0.57
C GLN A 82 7.16 -11.38 -0.76
N VAL A 83 8.22 -11.28 -1.59
CA VAL A 83 8.11 -10.77 -2.95
C VAL A 83 7.29 -11.75 -3.80
N ALA A 84 6.22 -11.25 -4.38
CA ALA A 84 5.42 -11.90 -5.41
C ALA A 84 5.63 -11.21 -6.75
N SER A 85 5.31 -11.87 -7.85
CA SER A 85 5.44 -11.31 -9.19
C SER A 85 4.25 -11.68 -10.07
N GLU A 86 3.78 -10.73 -10.86
CA GLU A 86 2.72 -10.94 -11.85
C GLU A 86 3.10 -10.23 -13.15
N GLN A 87 2.87 -10.89 -14.29
CA GLN A 87 3.11 -10.30 -15.59
C GLN A 87 1.93 -9.41 -15.99
N MET A 88 2.21 -8.22 -16.47
CA MET A 88 1.19 -7.33 -17.04
C MET A 88 0.76 -7.85 -18.42
N THR A 89 -0.55 -8.03 -18.60
CA THR A 89 -1.18 -8.39 -19.86
C THR A 89 -2.01 -7.25 -20.44
N SER A 90 -2.08 -6.13 -19.74
CA SER A 90 -2.76 -4.90 -20.14
C SER A 90 -1.98 -3.68 -19.63
N ASN A 91 -2.34 -2.49 -20.12
CA ASN A 91 -1.70 -1.22 -19.73
C ASN A 91 -1.82 -0.88 -18.24
N THR A 92 -2.75 -1.53 -17.54
CA THR A 92 -2.98 -1.31 -16.10
C THR A 92 -2.98 -2.63 -15.36
N TRP A 93 -2.39 -2.59 -14.17
CA TRP A 93 -2.38 -3.70 -13.21
C TRP A 93 -2.72 -3.16 -11.83
N ASN A 94 -3.50 -3.91 -11.04
CA ASN A 94 -3.88 -3.55 -9.68
C ASN A 94 -3.87 -4.77 -8.79
N LYS A 95 -3.45 -4.60 -7.54
CA LYS A 95 -3.44 -5.64 -6.51
C LYS A 95 -3.67 -5.04 -5.14
N SER A 96 -4.52 -5.70 -4.33
CA SER A 96 -4.69 -5.39 -2.91
C SER A 96 -4.18 -6.55 -2.08
N VAL A 97 -3.44 -6.25 -1.02
CA VAL A 97 -2.94 -7.23 -0.05
C VAL A 97 -3.08 -6.67 1.37
N THR A 98 -3.27 -7.56 2.34
CA THR A 98 -3.24 -7.21 3.77
C THR A 98 -2.07 -7.92 4.42
N ILE A 99 -1.19 -7.16 5.07
CA ILE A 99 0.07 -7.66 5.62
C ILE A 99 0.08 -7.41 7.14
N PRO A 100 0.31 -8.44 7.97
CA PRO A 100 0.42 -8.28 9.43
C PRO A 100 1.60 -7.40 9.81
N LEU A 101 1.44 -6.56 10.86
CA LEU A 101 2.50 -5.67 11.36
C LEU A 101 3.42 -6.35 12.38
N PRO A 102 4.74 -6.01 12.41
CA PRO A 102 5.41 -5.05 11.53
C PRO A 102 5.57 -5.60 10.11
N ALA A 103 5.53 -4.71 9.10
CA ALA A 103 5.48 -5.10 7.70
C ALA A 103 6.40 -4.28 6.82
N LYS A 104 6.79 -4.84 5.68
CA LYS A 104 7.25 -4.08 4.52
C LYS A 104 6.19 -4.18 3.43
N ALA A 105 5.98 -3.12 2.68
CA ALA A 105 5.16 -3.11 1.48
C ALA A 105 5.84 -2.30 0.39
N GLY A 106 5.59 -2.67 -0.86
CA GLY A 106 6.18 -1.98 -1.99
C GLY A 106 5.94 -2.70 -3.31
N LEU A 107 6.24 -2.03 -4.39
CA LEU A 107 6.22 -2.57 -5.75
C LEU A 107 7.42 -2.10 -6.55
N ASN A 108 7.76 -2.86 -7.60
CA ASN A 108 8.74 -2.53 -8.62
C ASN A 108 8.25 -2.99 -9.99
N ILE A 109 8.43 -2.17 -11.02
CA ILE A 109 8.07 -2.50 -12.41
C ILE A 109 9.33 -2.93 -13.15
N GLN A 110 9.34 -4.14 -13.69
CA GLN A 110 10.49 -4.76 -14.34
C GLN A 110 10.15 -5.16 -15.79
N PRO A 111 10.42 -4.31 -16.77
CA PRO A 111 10.30 -4.66 -18.17
C PRO A 111 11.54 -5.43 -18.63
N MET A 112 11.33 -6.44 -19.46
CA MET A 112 12.38 -7.21 -20.13
C MET A 112 12.06 -7.31 -21.62
N LEU A 113 13.03 -7.02 -22.48
CA LEU A 113 12.86 -7.01 -23.92
C LEU A 113 12.37 -8.38 -24.42
N LYS A 114 11.38 -8.41 -25.31
CA LYS A 114 10.84 -9.65 -25.89
C LYS A 114 11.76 -10.25 -26.96
N GLY A 115 12.60 -9.44 -27.57
CA GLY A 115 13.49 -9.81 -28.67
C GLY A 115 14.01 -8.61 -29.42
N GLU A 116 14.33 -8.76 -30.70
CA GLU A 116 14.71 -7.64 -31.55
C GLU A 116 13.52 -6.69 -31.73
N VAL A 117 13.80 -5.39 -31.64
CA VAL A 117 12.81 -4.33 -31.86
C VAL A 117 12.98 -3.79 -33.26
N ALA A 118 11.89 -3.65 -33.99
CA ALA A 118 11.92 -3.07 -35.34
C ALA A 118 12.42 -1.61 -35.27
N GLU A 119 13.02 -1.15 -36.37
CA GLU A 119 13.38 0.26 -36.49
C GLU A 119 12.11 1.13 -36.35
N GLY A 120 12.21 2.22 -35.60
CA GLY A 120 11.09 3.12 -35.36
C GLY A 120 11.31 4.00 -34.13
N GLU A 121 10.31 4.85 -33.87
CA GLU A 121 10.22 5.67 -32.68
C GLU A 121 9.18 5.06 -31.72
N TYR A 122 9.48 5.02 -30.42
CA TYR A 122 8.66 4.42 -29.37
C TYR A 122 8.52 5.36 -28.20
N THR A 123 7.28 5.67 -27.80
CA THR A 123 6.98 6.39 -26.55
C THR A 123 6.74 5.40 -25.44
N LEU A 124 7.76 5.19 -24.62
CA LEU A 124 7.71 4.23 -23.53
C LEU A 124 7.42 4.93 -22.21
N SER A 125 6.43 4.46 -21.47
CA SER A 125 6.15 4.99 -20.15
C SER A 125 5.82 3.91 -19.12
N ALA A 126 6.21 4.17 -17.86
CA ALA A 126 5.92 3.33 -16.71
C ALA A 126 5.71 4.18 -15.47
N LYS A 127 4.69 3.82 -14.68
CA LYS A 127 4.34 4.48 -13.42
C LYS A 127 3.74 3.49 -12.47
N GLY A 128 4.21 3.49 -11.22
CA GLY A 128 3.68 2.70 -10.12
C GLY A 128 3.15 3.58 -9.00
N GLN A 129 2.24 3.05 -8.21
CA GLN A 129 1.83 3.67 -6.95
C GLN A 129 1.38 2.62 -5.93
N MET A 130 1.49 2.97 -4.66
CA MET A 130 1.04 2.21 -3.53
C MET A 130 0.26 3.13 -2.59
N ALA A 131 -1.03 2.86 -2.39
CA ALA A 131 -1.81 3.44 -1.31
C ALA A 131 -1.85 2.44 -0.15
N TYR A 132 -1.93 2.93 1.10
CA TYR A 132 -2.02 2.03 2.24
C TYR A 132 -3.07 2.51 3.25
N THR A 133 -3.57 1.56 4.02
CA THR A 133 -4.62 1.77 5.02
C THR A 133 -4.30 0.92 6.25
N TRP A 134 -4.36 1.53 7.44
CA TRP A 134 -4.16 0.85 8.70
C TRP A 134 -5.44 0.15 9.15
N LEU A 135 -5.32 -1.13 9.56
CA LEU A 135 -6.46 -1.95 9.95
C LEU A 135 -6.34 -2.45 11.40
N ASP A 136 -7.49 -2.59 12.06
CA ASP A 136 -7.61 -3.21 13.38
C ASP A 136 -7.65 -4.74 13.30
N GLN A 137 -7.82 -5.38 14.45
CA GLN A 137 -7.92 -6.83 14.60
C GLN A 137 -9.13 -7.44 13.88
N ASP A 138 -10.14 -6.64 13.56
CA ASP A 138 -11.35 -7.06 12.84
C ASP A 138 -11.28 -6.73 11.35
N GLY A 139 -10.12 -6.22 10.87
CA GLY A 139 -9.91 -5.79 9.49
C GLY A 139 -10.61 -4.47 9.14
N GLN A 140 -11.07 -3.71 10.15
CA GLN A 140 -11.70 -2.42 9.95
C GLN A 140 -10.65 -1.31 9.84
N GLN A 141 -10.93 -0.33 9.00
CA GLN A 141 -10.04 0.81 8.84
C GLN A 141 -9.94 1.64 10.12
N LEU A 142 -8.73 1.81 10.61
CA LEU A 142 -8.39 2.75 11.68
C LEU A 142 -8.01 4.12 11.12
N GLN A 143 -7.14 4.12 10.12
CA GLN A 143 -6.62 5.33 9.50
C GLN A 143 -6.25 5.07 8.04
N ALA A 144 -6.54 6.02 7.14
CA ALA A 144 -5.97 6.03 5.80
C ALA A 144 -4.54 6.57 5.85
N GLY A 145 -3.67 5.94 5.10
CA GLY A 145 -2.31 6.43 4.88
C GLY A 145 -2.20 7.32 3.65
N LEU A 146 -0.97 7.58 3.26
CA LEU A 146 -0.65 8.35 2.06
C LEU A 146 -0.61 7.43 0.82
N THR A 147 -0.64 8.06 -0.35
CA THR A 147 -0.34 7.36 -1.61
C THR A 147 1.09 7.68 -2.02
N GLU A 148 1.91 6.65 -2.06
CA GLU A 148 3.28 6.69 -2.55
C GLU A 148 3.31 6.43 -4.05
N LYS A 149 4.16 7.15 -4.79
CA LYS A 149 4.27 7.02 -6.24
C LYS A 149 5.72 6.82 -6.64
N THR A 150 5.95 5.98 -7.64
CA THR A 150 7.25 5.96 -8.34
C THR A 150 7.41 7.25 -9.13
N PRO A 151 8.64 7.64 -9.47
CA PRO A 151 8.85 8.60 -10.55
C PRO A 151 8.10 8.14 -11.81
N GLU A 152 7.47 9.06 -12.52
CA GLU A 152 6.87 8.78 -13.82
C GLU A 152 7.99 8.74 -14.85
N MET A 153 8.20 7.57 -15.44
CA MET A 153 9.19 7.35 -16.48
C MET A 153 8.47 7.43 -17.81
N GLU A 154 8.75 8.47 -18.59
CA GLU A 154 8.24 8.63 -19.96
C GLU A 154 9.33 9.21 -20.84
N ALA A 155 9.62 8.57 -21.96
CA ALA A 155 10.52 9.11 -22.96
C ALA A 155 10.29 8.48 -24.34
N LEU A 156 10.72 9.21 -25.36
CA LEU A 156 10.76 8.77 -26.76
C LEU A 156 12.13 8.14 -27.03
N PHE A 157 12.12 6.97 -27.62
CA PHE A 157 13.34 6.22 -27.96
C PHE A 157 13.32 5.70 -29.38
N PHE A 158 14.52 5.57 -29.96
CA PHE A 158 14.76 4.74 -31.11
C PHE A 158 15.08 3.31 -30.67
N ALA A 159 14.91 2.35 -31.56
CA ALA A 159 15.02 0.92 -31.26
C ALA A 159 16.32 0.53 -30.53
N ASP A 160 17.45 1.15 -30.86
CA ASP A 160 18.78 0.90 -30.29
C ASP A 160 18.92 1.37 -28.80
N GLY A 161 18.14 2.37 -28.40
CA GLY A 161 18.14 2.93 -27.02
C GLY A 161 17.22 2.22 -26.03
N ILE A 162 16.28 1.40 -26.50
CA ILE A 162 15.22 0.81 -25.68
C ILE A 162 15.77 -0.05 -24.54
N GLY A 163 16.73 -0.94 -24.83
CA GLY A 163 17.28 -1.84 -23.84
C GLY A 163 17.86 -1.12 -22.60
N GLN A 164 18.57 -0.02 -22.82
CA GLN A 164 19.11 0.81 -21.73
C GLN A 164 17.99 1.46 -20.91
N TYR A 165 16.94 1.91 -21.56
CA TYR A 165 15.79 2.54 -20.88
C TYR A 165 14.99 1.56 -20.05
N LEU A 166 14.81 0.32 -20.49
CA LEU A 166 14.16 -0.72 -19.67
C LEU A 166 14.90 -0.96 -18.36
N GLY A 167 16.25 -0.93 -18.38
CA GLY A 167 17.07 -0.96 -17.17
C GLY A 167 16.81 0.25 -16.27
N ALA A 168 16.67 1.44 -16.83
CA ALA A 168 16.34 2.65 -16.06
C ALA A 168 14.93 2.58 -15.43
N ILE A 169 13.92 2.04 -16.13
CA ILE A 169 12.60 1.78 -15.56
C ILE A 169 12.74 0.86 -14.34
N THR A 170 13.41 -0.27 -14.49
CA THR A 170 13.61 -1.23 -13.38
C THR A 170 14.27 -0.58 -12.17
N ALA A 171 15.28 0.26 -12.39
CA ALA A 171 16.03 0.92 -11.31
C ALA A 171 15.26 2.04 -10.61
N ASN A 172 14.32 2.70 -11.28
CA ASN A 172 13.66 3.90 -10.76
C ASN A 172 12.14 3.73 -10.51
N SER A 173 11.49 2.73 -11.14
CA SER A 173 10.05 2.52 -10.98
C SER A 173 9.74 1.60 -9.80
N TYR A 174 10.18 2.00 -8.59
CA TYR A 174 9.86 1.27 -7.37
C TYR A 174 9.39 2.22 -6.25
N VAL A 175 8.63 1.67 -5.32
CA VAL A 175 8.31 2.27 -4.03
C VAL A 175 8.38 1.19 -2.96
N ALA A 176 8.99 1.50 -1.81
CA ALA A 176 9.14 0.59 -0.70
C ALA A 176 9.02 1.33 0.64
N ARG A 177 8.22 0.79 1.57
CA ARG A 177 8.01 1.35 2.91
C ARG A 177 7.99 0.25 3.95
N ALA A 178 8.52 0.55 5.14
CA ALA A 178 8.35 -0.26 6.34
C ALA A 178 7.30 0.37 7.25
N PHE A 179 6.47 -0.46 7.85
CA PHE A 179 5.32 -0.11 8.67
C PHE A 179 5.45 -0.69 10.07
N GLY A 180 5.42 0.17 11.10
CA GLY A 180 5.48 -0.21 12.50
C GLY A 180 4.08 -0.36 13.12
N LYS A 181 4.03 -0.94 14.33
CA LYS A 181 2.79 -1.07 15.12
C LYS A 181 2.34 0.23 15.80
N ASP A 182 3.11 1.28 15.66
CA ASP A 182 2.91 2.63 16.20
C ASP A 182 2.50 3.65 15.13
N TYR A 183 1.99 3.17 14.00
CA TYR A 183 1.68 3.97 12.81
C TYR A 183 2.90 4.59 12.12
N SER A 184 4.11 4.19 12.50
CA SER A 184 5.32 4.67 11.83
C SER A 184 5.42 4.14 10.40
N VAL A 185 5.90 5.00 9.49
CA VAL A 185 6.21 4.67 8.11
C VAL A 185 7.60 5.20 7.82
N THR A 186 8.50 4.33 7.37
CA THR A 186 9.89 4.69 7.06
C THR A 186 10.30 4.16 5.70
N ASP A 187 11.32 4.76 5.12
CA ASP A 187 11.95 4.22 3.93
C ASP A 187 12.59 2.87 4.24
N THR A 188 12.55 1.97 3.29
CA THR A 188 13.18 0.65 3.41
C THR A 188 13.64 0.16 2.05
N ASP A 189 14.62 -0.72 2.06
CA ASP A 189 15.04 -1.43 0.86
C ASP A 189 14.33 -2.78 0.79
N ILE A 190 13.99 -3.18 -0.44
CA ILE A 190 13.44 -4.49 -0.77
C ILE A 190 14.31 -5.09 -1.86
N THR A 191 14.83 -6.28 -1.61
CA THR A 191 15.50 -7.06 -2.66
C THR A 191 14.45 -7.68 -3.56
N TRP A 192 14.28 -7.12 -4.74
CA TRP A 192 13.23 -7.55 -5.68
C TRP A 192 13.50 -8.88 -6.39
N GLY A 193 14.68 -9.46 -6.21
CA GLY A 193 15.13 -10.64 -6.94
C GLY A 193 15.58 -10.32 -8.38
N GLY A 194 16.27 -11.27 -9.02
CA GLY A 194 16.71 -11.14 -10.43
C GLY A 194 15.54 -11.19 -11.41
N ASN A 195 15.83 -10.85 -12.67
CA ASN A 195 14.86 -10.85 -13.78
C ASN A 195 14.07 -12.15 -13.84
N ALA A 196 12.81 -12.07 -14.31
CA ALA A 196 11.83 -13.16 -14.38
C ALA A 196 12.25 -14.30 -15.35
N GLY A 197 13.40 -14.87 -15.16
CA GLY A 197 13.96 -16.04 -15.84
C GLY A 197 14.79 -16.92 -14.90
N ASP A 198 15.05 -16.45 -13.68
CA ASP A 198 15.79 -17.20 -12.66
C ASP A 198 14.85 -17.55 -11.51
N ASP A 199 14.16 -18.68 -11.66
CA ASP A 199 13.22 -19.27 -10.68
C ASP A 199 13.94 -19.85 -9.45
N SER A 200 15.21 -19.46 -9.19
CA SER A 200 16.05 -20.11 -8.19
C SER A 200 16.44 -19.28 -6.98
N THR A 201 15.94 -18.03 -6.83
CA THR A 201 16.25 -17.25 -5.62
C THR A 201 14.99 -16.73 -4.92
N GLN A 202 14.44 -17.55 -4.02
CA GLN A 202 13.60 -17.06 -2.92
C GLN A 202 14.40 -15.99 -2.17
N GLY A 203 13.94 -14.74 -2.28
CA GLY A 203 14.54 -13.64 -1.54
C GLY A 203 14.34 -13.85 -0.04
N THR A 204 15.34 -14.42 0.61
CA THR A 204 15.39 -14.50 2.06
C THR A 204 15.56 -13.08 2.58
N LEU A 205 14.63 -12.62 3.42
CA LEU A 205 14.80 -11.41 4.20
C LEU A 205 16.04 -11.64 5.07
N ILE A 206 17.13 -10.91 4.79
CA ILE A 206 18.28 -10.90 5.68
C ILE A 206 17.87 -10.04 6.87
N ASP A 207 17.59 -10.68 7.98
CA ASP A 207 17.47 -10.06 9.29
C ASP A 207 18.90 -9.66 9.71
N ASP A 208 19.20 -8.37 9.58
CA ASP A 208 20.47 -7.79 10.03
C ASP A 208 20.43 -7.53 11.55
N SER A 209 20.21 -8.59 12.33
CA SER A 209 20.43 -8.58 13.78
C SER A 209 21.76 -9.25 14.11
N GLY A 210 22.82 -8.87 13.40
CA GLY A 210 24.19 -9.28 13.67
C GLY A 210 24.81 -8.53 14.84
N ALA A 211 24.37 -8.84 16.06
CA ALA A 211 25.16 -8.57 17.24
C ALA A 211 26.36 -9.53 17.27
N THR A 212 27.51 -9.08 16.78
CA THR A 212 28.77 -9.77 17.07
C THR A 212 29.20 -9.37 18.49
N ASP A 213 28.90 -10.29 19.43
CA ASP A 213 29.58 -10.37 20.72
C ASP A 213 31.01 -10.91 20.46
N ASP A 214 31.99 -10.05 20.42
CA ASP A 214 33.39 -10.41 20.48
C ASP A 214 33.87 -10.33 21.92
N GLY A 215 33.64 -11.42 22.65
CA GLY A 215 34.37 -11.71 23.87
C GLY A 215 35.81 -12.11 23.59
N ARG A 216 36.75 -11.17 23.87
CA ARG A 216 38.06 -11.42 24.47
C ARG A 216 38.82 -10.14 24.76
#